data_fe3670a2329a5fe06ab5085a57eadc18
#
_entry.id   fe3670a2329a5fe06ab5085a57eadc18
#
_cell.length_a   1.000
_cell.length_b   1.000
_cell.length_c   1.000
_cell.angle_alpha   90.00
_cell.angle_beta   90.00
_cell.angle_gamma   90.00
#
_symmetry.space_group_name_H-M   'P 1'
#
loop_
_entity.id
_entity.type
_entity.pdbx_description
1 polymer ?
#
loop_
_entity_poly.entity_id
_entity_poly.type
_entity_poly.pdbx_seq_one_letter_code
_entity_poly.pdbx_strand_id
1 'polypeptide(L)'
;MGIEIATTKHAEAICSLIKDMHADSQYASIKYDPYKVQRLVNTVIHNQGSVILIGLDVAGDVVGFLALEQAQYMFNFDNYVTDLGFYVKQ
;
A
#
# COMPACT_ATOMS: atom_id res chain seq x y z
N MET A 1 13.14 8.82 -11.60
CA MET A 1 11.83 8.86 -10.92
C MET A 1 10.83 8.11 -11.74
N GLY A 2 10.04 7.24 -11.14
CA GLY A 2 9.07 6.44 -11.88
C GLY A 2 7.96 5.93 -10.99
N ILE A 3 6.93 5.39 -11.66
CA ILE A 3 5.81 4.72 -10.99
C ILE A 3 5.71 3.32 -11.57
N GLU A 4 5.60 2.32 -10.69
CA GLU A 4 5.49 0.92 -11.08
C GLU A 4 4.41 0.22 -10.27
N ILE A 5 3.93 -0.91 -10.80
CA ILE A 5 3.06 -1.81 -10.04
C ILE A 5 3.96 -2.64 -9.10
N ALA A 6 3.61 -2.66 -7.83
CA ALA A 6 4.37 -3.41 -6.84
C ALA A 6 4.28 -4.91 -7.08
N THR A 7 5.39 -5.58 -6.85
CA THR A 7 5.49 -7.03 -6.85
C THR A 7 6.04 -7.49 -5.51
N THR A 8 6.19 -8.81 -5.33
CA THR A 8 6.69 -9.40 -4.09
C THR A 8 8.03 -8.81 -3.65
N LYS A 9 8.89 -8.45 -4.60
CA LYS A 9 10.21 -7.88 -4.28
C LYS A 9 10.11 -6.50 -3.62
N HIS A 10 8.97 -5.82 -3.74
CA HIS A 10 8.77 -4.50 -3.15
C HIS A 10 8.11 -4.55 -1.78
N ALA A 11 7.67 -5.74 -1.33
CA ALA A 11 6.86 -5.87 -0.12
C ALA A 11 7.57 -5.32 1.12
N GLU A 12 8.86 -5.60 1.27
CA GLU A 12 9.62 -5.14 2.42
C GLU A 12 9.71 -3.62 2.48
N ALA A 13 9.97 -2.98 1.33
CA ALA A 13 10.04 -1.52 1.24
C ALA A 13 8.69 -0.88 1.55
N ILE A 14 7.60 -1.48 1.06
CA ILE A 14 6.24 -0.99 1.33
C ILE A 14 5.93 -1.10 2.83
N CYS A 15 6.28 -2.22 3.46
CA CYS A 15 6.07 -2.40 4.89
C CYS A 15 6.85 -1.36 5.70
N SER A 16 8.06 -1.02 5.27
CA SER A 16 8.86 0.03 5.91
C SER A 16 8.16 1.39 5.82
N LEU A 17 7.59 1.72 4.65
CA LEU A 17 6.83 2.96 4.48
C LEU A 17 5.57 2.99 5.35
N ILE A 18 4.87 1.87 5.47
CA ILE A 18 3.68 1.78 6.32
C ILE A 18 4.06 2.00 7.79
N LYS A 19 5.20 1.47 8.22
CA LYS A 19 5.70 1.70 9.57
C LYS A 19 5.98 3.18 9.81
N ASP A 20 6.60 3.86 8.83
CA ASP A 20 6.85 5.30 8.92
C ASP A 20 5.54 6.07 8.95
N MET A 21 4.59 5.70 8.11
CA MET A 21 3.26 6.31 8.07
C MET A 21 2.56 6.19 9.42
N HIS A 22 2.62 5.00 10.05
CA HIS A 22 2.03 4.78 11.36
C HIS A 22 2.66 5.69 12.41
N ALA A 23 3.99 5.80 12.40
CA ALA A 23 4.71 6.62 13.37
C ALA A 23 4.39 8.11 13.22
N ASP A 24 4.12 8.55 11.98
CA ASP A 24 3.82 9.96 11.66
C ASP A 24 2.33 10.30 11.80
N SER A 25 1.49 9.32 12.05
CA SER A 25 0.03 9.50 12.06
C SER A 25 -0.51 9.78 13.46
N GLN A 26 -1.79 10.18 13.51
CA GLN A 26 -2.52 10.33 14.78
C GLN A 26 -2.72 8.97 15.48
N TYR A 27 -2.44 7.87 14.79
CA TYR A 27 -2.57 6.51 15.34
C TYR A 27 -1.24 5.96 15.86
N ALA A 28 -0.21 6.81 16.01
CA ALA A 28 1.11 6.37 16.46
C ALA A 28 1.09 5.66 17.84
N SER A 29 0.11 6.00 18.70
CA SER A 29 -0.06 5.37 19.99
C SER A 29 -0.69 3.97 19.91
N ILE A 30 -1.28 3.60 18.79
CA ILE A 30 -1.85 2.27 18.58
C ILE A 30 -0.71 1.32 18.22
N LYS A 31 -0.71 0.15 18.86
CA LYS A 31 0.34 -0.84 18.64
C LYS A 31 0.45 -1.21 17.17
N TYR A 32 1.68 -1.20 16.65
CA TYR A 32 2.01 -1.61 15.29
C TYR A 32 2.46 -3.08 15.32
N ASP A 33 1.78 -3.92 14.52
CA ASP A 33 2.13 -5.34 14.39
C ASP A 33 2.75 -5.56 13.01
N PRO A 34 4.07 -5.77 12.91
CA PRO A 34 4.74 -5.92 11.61
C PRO A 34 4.31 -7.17 10.85
N TYR A 35 3.94 -8.24 11.54
CA TYR A 35 3.49 -9.46 10.87
C TYR A 35 2.13 -9.28 10.22
N LYS A 36 1.23 -8.58 10.88
CA LYS A 36 -0.09 -8.28 10.33
C LYS A 36 0.03 -7.41 9.09
N VAL A 37 0.88 -6.38 9.14
CA VAL A 37 1.11 -5.48 8.01
C VAL A 37 1.75 -6.22 6.85
N GLN A 38 2.76 -7.04 7.10
CA GLN A 38 3.40 -7.84 6.06
C GLN A 38 2.40 -8.75 5.37
N ARG A 39 1.55 -9.42 6.14
CA ARG A 39 0.51 -10.30 5.59
C ARG A 39 -0.48 -9.52 4.74
N LEU A 40 -0.90 -8.35 5.20
CA LEU A 40 -1.82 -7.49 4.46
C LEU A 40 -1.22 -7.05 3.14
N VAL A 41 0.03 -6.58 3.15
CA VAL A 41 0.73 -6.14 1.94
C VAL A 41 0.84 -7.28 0.93
N ASN A 42 1.23 -8.47 1.38
CA ASN A 42 1.33 -9.62 0.49
C ASN A 42 -0.03 -10.02 -0.08
N THR A 43 -1.09 -9.96 0.73
CA THR A 43 -2.44 -10.26 0.26
C THR A 43 -2.87 -9.30 -0.83
N VAL A 44 -2.64 -8.00 -0.64
CA VAL A 44 -3.01 -6.98 -1.64
C VAL A 44 -2.22 -7.15 -2.93
N ILE A 45 -0.93 -7.44 -2.83
CA ILE A 45 -0.08 -7.66 -4.01
C ILE A 45 -0.58 -8.84 -4.85
N HIS A 46 -1.03 -9.91 -4.21
CA HIS A 46 -1.45 -11.14 -4.91
C HIS A 46 -2.93 -11.18 -5.26
N ASN A 47 -3.73 -10.23 -4.79
CA ASN A 47 -5.16 -10.22 -5.05
C ASN A 47 -5.45 -9.60 -6.40
N GLN A 48 -6.24 -10.29 -7.25
CA GLN A 48 -6.58 -9.82 -8.58
C GLN A 48 -7.42 -8.53 -8.57
N GLY A 49 -8.16 -8.29 -7.51
CA GLY A 49 -9.01 -7.11 -7.35
C GLY A 49 -8.31 -5.91 -6.74
N SER A 50 -7.01 -5.98 -6.49
CA SER A 50 -6.27 -4.89 -5.88
C SER A 50 -4.90 -4.71 -6.50
N VAL A 51 -4.33 -3.52 -6.32
CA VAL A 51 -3.02 -3.19 -6.84
C VAL A 51 -2.35 -2.19 -5.92
N ILE A 52 -1.04 -2.29 -5.80
CA ILE A 52 -0.24 -1.26 -5.15
C ILE A 52 0.66 -0.64 -6.20
N LEU A 53 0.53 0.68 -6.35
CA LEU A 53 1.45 1.45 -7.17
C LEU A 53 2.55 2.00 -6.27
N ILE A 54 3.78 1.93 -6.72
CA ILE A 54 4.92 2.47 -5.97
C ILE A 54 5.58 3.58 -6.74
N GLY A 55 6.04 4.59 -6.00
CA GLY A 55 6.84 5.66 -6.55
C GLY A 55 8.31 5.40 -6.26
N LEU A 56 9.16 5.59 -7.27
CA LEU A 56 10.60 5.37 -7.18
C LEU A 56 11.31 6.70 -7.38
N ASP A 57 12.37 6.92 -6.61
CA ASP A 57 13.24 8.08 -6.81
C ASP A 57 14.26 7.79 -7.93
N VAL A 58 15.17 8.74 -8.18
CA VAL A 58 16.18 8.59 -9.24
C VAL A 58 17.17 7.46 -8.96
N ALA A 59 17.33 7.07 -7.70
CA ALA A 59 18.19 5.95 -7.31
C ALA A 59 17.47 4.60 -7.39
N GLY A 60 16.16 4.59 -7.66
CA GLY A 60 15.37 3.37 -7.73
C GLY A 60 14.81 2.92 -6.40
N ASP A 61 14.90 3.74 -5.37
CA ASP A 61 14.35 3.42 -4.05
C ASP A 61 12.85 3.73 -4.00
N VAL A 62 12.10 2.89 -3.28
CA VAL A 62 10.67 3.10 -3.09
C VAL A 62 10.45 4.20 -2.07
N VAL A 63 9.83 5.30 -2.51
CA VAL A 63 9.60 6.47 -1.65
C VAL A 63 8.13 6.76 -1.40
N GLY A 64 7.24 6.01 -2.02
CA GLY A 64 5.81 6.16 -1.81
C GLY A 64 5.02 4.99 -2.34
N PHE A 65 3.77 4.89 -1.91
CA PHE A 65 2.85 3.88 -2.42
C PHE A 65 1.42 4.39 -2.42
N LEU A 66 0.60 3.78 -3.26
CA LEU A 66 -0.85 3.97 -3.31
C LEU A 66 -1.49 2.60 -3.51
N ALA A 67 -2.24 2.14 -2.54
CA ALA A 67 -2.94 0.86 -2.60
C ALA A 67 -4.39 1.10 -3.01
N LEU A 68 -4.84 0.40 -4.05
CA LEU A 68 -6.17 0.52 -4.62
C LEU A 68 -6.86 -0.83 -4.64
N GLU A 69 -8.17 -0.82 -4.42
CA GLU A 69 -9.00 -2.02 -4.44
C GLU A 69 -10.23 -1.77 -5.29
N GLN A 70 -10.55 -2.74 -6.14
CA GLN A 70 -11.82 -2.76 -6.86
C GLN A 70 -12.90 -3.33 -5.93
N ALA A 71 -14.00 -2.60 -5.81
CA ALA A 71 -15.12 -3.03 -4.99
C ALA A 71 -16.41 -2.88 -5.80
N GLN A 72 -17.48 -3.52 -5.33
CA GLN A 72 -18.78 -3.50 -5.97
C GLN A 72 -19.77 -2.80 -5.05
N TYR A 73 -20.63 -1.96 -5.64
CA TYR A 73 -21.68 -1.32 -4.87
C TYR A 73 -22.64 -2.39 -4.30
N MET A 74 -23.13 -2.16 -3.09
CA MET A 74 -24.04 -3.10 -2.46
C MET A 74 -25.42 -3.16 -3.13
N PHE A 75 -25.74 -2.14 -3.95
CA PHE A 75 -27.04 -2.00 -4.58
C PHE A 75 -27.13 -2.57 -5.98
N ASN A 76 -26.01 -2.88 -6.63
CA ASN A 76 -25.96 -3.36 -8.01
C ASN A 76 -24.66 -4.09 -8.28
N PHE A 77 -24.39 -4.41 -9.54
CA PHE A 77 -23.16 -5.10 -9.95
C PHE A 77 -22.10 -4.17 -10.55
N ASP A 78 -22.31 -2.85 -10.46
CA ASP A 78 -21.30 -1.91 -10.94
C ASP A 78 -20.12 -1.88 -9.99
N ASN A 79 -18.92 -1.74 -10.54
CA ASN A 79 -17.68 -1.70 -9.78
C ASN A 79 -17.22 -0.26 -9.57
N TYR A 80 -16.48 -0.07 -8.51
CA TYR A 80 -15.78 1.19 -8.26
C TYR A 80 -14.39 0.89 -7.70
N VAL A 81 -13.50 1.88 -7.74
CA VAL A 81 -12.15 1.76 -7.19
C VAL A 81 -12.06 2.63 -5.94
N THR A 82 -11.54 2.07 -4.88
CA THR A 82 -11.31 2.79 -3.64
C THR A 82 -9.85 2.65 -3.23
N ASP A 83 -9.31 3.66 -2.56
CA ASP A 83 -7.97 3.58 -2.01
C ASP A 83 -8.00 2.88 -0.66
N LEU A 84 -7.00 2.05 -0.42
CA LEU A 84 -6.76 1.40 0.87
C LEU A 84 -5.79 2.22 1.73
N GLY A 85 -5.03 3.09 1.09
CA GLY A 85 -4.09 3.98 1.74
C GLY A 85 -3.00 4.44 0.81
N PHE A 86 -2.38 5.56 1.16
CA PHE A 86 -1.21 6.02 0.43
C PHE A 86 -0.27 6.76 1.38
N TYR A 87 0.99 6.79 1.02
CA TYR A 87 2.01 7.50 1.79
C TYR A 87 3.19 7.85 0.89
N VAL A 88 3.72 9.03 1.08
CA VAL A 88 4.94 9.47 0.39
C VAL A 88 5.95 9.90 1.44
N LYS A 89 7.14 9.33 1.36
CA LYS A 89 8.24 9.66 2.26
C LYS A 89 8.72 11.08 1.98
N GLN A 90 8.95 11.81 3.05
CA GLN A 90 9.41 13.19 2.97
C GLN A 90 10.90 13.32 3.19
#